data_11ec885c4034354c85e0188285f80198
#
_entry.id   11ec885c4034354c85e0188285f80198
#
_cell.length_a   1.000
_cell.length_b   1.000
_cell.length_c   1.000
_cell.angle_alpha   90.00
_cell.angle_beta   90.00
_cell.angle_gamma   90.00
#
_symmetry.space_group_name_H-M   'P 1'
#
loop_
_entity.id
_entity.type
_entity.pdbx_description
1 polymer ?
#
loop_
_entity_poly.entity_id
_entity_poly.type
_entity_poly.pdbx_seq_one_letter_code
_entity_poly.pdbx_strand_id
1 'polypeptide(L)'
;LKSQKAYTTFEAARICHVTHHSIKNWIKQGLIKASRTPGGHYRILEEDLNEFREKYDMFPEEKRRERPEVMVVDDEQDALDLIERVLSEENVDIVKVSNATEVGLKAAQLIPDLILLDFLMPEVNGFEVCKALRANEQTKDVPIMAVTCLTKEEDIERIFEVGADEYLAKPFKVDDLLEKVRELLSKQESRR
;
A
#
# COMPACT_ATOMS: atom_id res chain seq x y z
N LEU A 1 25.15 -22.30 -8.14
CA LEU A 1 25.42 -20.90 -8.41
C LEU A 1 24.11 -20.15 -8.21
N LYS A 2 23.98 -19.32 -7.14
CA LYS A 2 22.85 -18.43 -6.98
C LYS A 2 22.86 -17.43 -8.15
N SER A 3 21.78 -17.38 -8.90
CA SER A 3 21.57 -16.36 -9.95
C SER A 3 21.53 -14.99 -9.25
N GLN A 4 22.59 -14.19 -9.39
CA GLN A 4 22.61 -12.83 -8.88
C GLN A 4 21.71 -11.98 -9.77
N LYS A 5 20.70 -11.35 -9.16
CA LYS A 5 19.79 -10.45 -9.84
C LYS A 5 20.52 -9.14 -10.18
N ALA A 6 20.37 -8.69 -11.41
CA ALA A 6 21.00 -7.45 -11.88
C ALA A 6 19.98 -6.56 -12.59
N TYR A 7 20.02 -5.28 -12.31
CA TYR A 7 19.11 -4.26 -12.81
C TYR A 7 19.74 -3.42 -13.93
N THR A 8 18.93 -3.00 -14.88
CA THR A 8 19.25 -1.91 -15.82
C THR A 8 19.18 -0.56 -15.10
N THR A 9 19.70 0.50 -15.71
CA THR A 9 19.57 1.87 -15.17
C THR A 9 18.11 2.34 -15.09
N PHE A 10 17.22 1.80 -15.91
CA PHE A 10 15.79 2.12 -15.89
C PHE A 10 15.07 1.42 -14.72
N GLU A 11 15.38 0.14 -14.49
CA GLU A 11 14.84 -0.61 -13.35
C GLU A 11 15.35 -0.05 -12.03
N ALA A 12 16.65 0.24 -11.91
CA ALA A 12 17.22 0.91 -10.74
C ALA A 12 16.60 2.29 -10.51
N ALA A 13 16.30 3.04 -11.56
CA ALA A 13 15.63 4.34 -11.47
C ALA A 13 14.21 4.23 -10.90
N ARG A 14 13.45 3.20 -11.28
CA ARG A 14 12.13 2.91 -10.70
C ARG A 14 12.26 2.56 -9.22
N ILE A 15 13.18 1.65 -8.87
CA ILE A 15 13.42 1.23 -7.48
C ILE A 15 13.84 2.41 -6.60
N CYS A 16 14.62 3.35 -7.14
CA CYS A 16 15.08 4.54 -6.41
C CYS A 16 14.17 5.76 -6.60
N HIS A 17 13.02 5.65 -7.26
CA HIS A 17 12.07 6.74 -7.56
C HIS A 17 12.75 7.99 -8.16
N VAL A 18 13.72 7.80 -9.04
CA VAL A 18 14.50 8.86 -9.68
C VAL A 18 14.54 8.67 -11.19
N THR A 19 15.15 9.62 -11.90
CA THR A 19 15.37 9.48 -13.35
C THR A 19 16.51 8.52 -13.64
N HIS A 20 16.47 7.84 -14.80
CA HIS A 20 17.59 7.00 -15.24
C HIS A 20 18.90 7.82 -15.46
N HIS A 21 18.79 9.14 -15.66
CA HIS A 21 19.91 10.06 -15.71
C HIS A 21 20.62 10.18 -14.36
N SER A 22 19.85 10.28 -13.28
CA SER A 22 20.39 10.29 -11.91
C SER A 22 21.22 9.03 -11.63
N ILE A 23 20.68 7.86 -11.95
CA ILE A 23 21.40 6.58 -11.79
C ILE A 23 22.70 6.58 -12.60
N LYS A 24 22.66 7.02 -13.88
CA LYS A 24 23.87 7.10 -14.71
C LYS A 24 24.91 8.06 -14.13
N ASN A 25 24.49 9.17 -13.57
CA ASN A 25 25.40 10.13 -12.93
C ASN A 25 26.03 9.54 -11.67
N TRP A 26 25.29 8.85 -10.84
CA TRP A 26 25.82 8.19 -9.64
C TRP A 26 26.79 7.06 -9.97
N ILE A 27 26.55 6.30 -11.03
CA ILE A 27 27.51 5.31 -11.54
C ILE A 27 28.81 6.00 -12.01
N LYS A 28 28.71 7.11 -12.77
CA LYS A 28 29.88 7.87 -13.24
C LYS A 28 30.67 8.50 -12.09
N GLN A 29 30.02 8.89 -11.00
CA GLN A 29 30.62 9.41 -9.78
C GLN A 29 31.20 8.31 -8.88
N GLY A 30 31.02 7.03 -9.24
CA GLY A 30 31.48 5.89 -8.44
C GLY A 30 30.63 5.64 -7.18
N LEU A 31 29.45 6.25 -7.07
CA LEU A 31 28.56 6.09 -5.93
C LEU A 31 27.78 4.77 -5.98
N ILE A 32 27.47 4.28 -7.18
CA ILE A 32 26.86 2.97 -7.43
C ILE A 32 27.83 2.13 -8.26
N LYS A 33 28.14 0.94 -7.78
CA LYS A 33 28.92 -0.05 -8.54
C LYS A 33 28.07 -0.62 -9.67
N ALA A 34 28.60 -0.69 -10.86
CA ALA A 34 27.91 -1.26 -12.02
C ALA A 34 28.89 -1.87 -13.01
N SER A 35 28.52 -2.99 -13.58
CA SER A 35 29.22 -3.60 -14.72
C SER A 35 28.67 -3.05 -16.04
N ARG A 36 29.45 -3.21 -17.15
CA ARG A 36 28.97 -2.87 -18.49
C ARG A 36 28.88 -4.13 -19.34
N THR A 37 27.81 -4.24 -20.09
CA THR A 37 27.69 -5.25 -21.14
C THR A 37 28.59 -4.86 -22.34
N PRO A 38 28.93 -5.79 -23.24
CA PRO A 38 29.65 -5.48 -24.49
C PRO A 38 28.99 -4.39 -25.34
N GLY A 39 27.64 -4.26 -25.26
CA GLY A 39 26.86 -3.19 -25.88
C GLY A 39 26.84 -1.86 -25.12
N GLY A 40 27.67 -1.70 -24.07
CA GLY A 40 27.80 -0.45 -23.32
C GLY A 40 26.71 -0.14 -22.28
N HIS A 41 25.77 -1.05 -22.09
CA HIS A 41 24.67 -0.87 -21.11
C HIS A 41 25.12 -1.24 -19.69
N TYR A 42 24.76 -0.43 -18.71
CA TYR A 42 25.03 -0.69 -17.30
C TYR A 42 24.16 -1.84 -16.75
N ARG A 43 24.78 -2.65 -15.88
CA ARG A 43 24.12 -3.66 -15.03
C ARG A 43 24.55 -3.43 -13.59
N ILE A 44 23.58 -3.25 -12.72
CA ILE A 44 23.75 -2.96 -11.30
C ILE A 44 23.29 -4.19 -10.54
N LEU A 45 24.14 -4.80 -9.74
CA LEU A 45 23.74 -5.92 -8.90
C LEU A 45 22.78 -5.42 -7.81
N GLU A 46 21.84 -6.28 -7.42
CA GLU A 46 20.87 -5.98 -6.37
C GLU A 46 21.56 -5.55 -5.07
N GLU A 47 22.62 -6.26 -4.68
CA GLU A 47 23.43 -5.93 -3.50
C GLU A 47 24.10 -4.56 -3.57
N ASP A 48 24.65 -4.17 -4.73
CA ASP A 48 25.29 -2.86 -4.93
C ASP A 48 24.27 -1.71 -4.90
N LEU A 49 23.06 -1.95 -5.40
CA LEU A 49 21.97 -0.97 -5.36
C LEU A 49 21.46 -0.79 -3.93
N ASN A 50 21.34 -1.86 -3.16
CA ASN A 50 20.91 -1.83 -1.77
C ASN A 50 21.95 -1.16 -0.89
N GLU A 51 23.27 -1.49 -1.03
CA GLU A 51 24.35 -0.80 -0.32
C GLU A 51 24.32 0.72 -0.56
N PHE A 52 24.04 1.14 -1.80
CA PHE A 52 23.91 2.56 -2.15
C PHE A 52 22.70 3.20 -1.47
N ARG A 53 21.54 2.54 -1.48
CA ARG A 53 20.30 3.04 -0.87
C ARG A 53 20.45 3.22 0.64
N GLU A 54 21.04 2.25 1.33
CA GLU A 54 21.33 2.31 2.76
C GLU A 54 22.30 3.47 3.10
N LYS A 55 23.41 3.55 2.34
CA LYS A 55 24.47 4.55 2.59
C LYS A 55 24.00 6.00 2.48
N TYR A 56 23.06 6.27 1.58
CA TYR A 56 22.59 7.62 1.30
C TYR A 56 21.21 7.90 1.86
N ASP A 57 20.70 7.01 2.72
CA ASP A 57 19.34 7.08 3.29
C ASP A 57 18.28 7.36 2.20
N MET A 58 18.59 6.87 0.98
CA MET A 58 17.70 6.99 -0.15
C MET A 58 16.67 5.89 -0.06
N PHE A 59 15.56 6.24 0.52
CA PHE A 59 14.49 5.31 0.84
C PHE A 59 15.00 4.27 1.83
N PRO A 60 14.86 4.53 3.14
CA PRO A 60 14.99 3.44 4.08
C PRO A 60 14.24 2.29 3.42
N GLU A 61 14.90 1.12 3.28
CA GLU A 61 14.15 -0.08 2.92
C GLU A 61 12.79 0.13 3.54
N GLU A 62 11.69 -0.03 2.73
CA GLU A 62 10.44 -0.29 3.41
C GLU A 62 10.85 -1.31 4.44
N LYS A 63 11.03 -0.87 5.71
CA LYS A 63 11.23 -1.80 6.80
C LYS A 63 10.09 -2.72 6.57
N ARG A 64 10.36 -3.92 6.06
CA ARG A 64 9.33 -4.94 5.89
C ARG A 64 8.64 -4.88 7.22
N ARG A 65 7.52 -4.17 7.25
CA ARG A 65 6.85 -3.90 8.50
C ARG A 65 6.71 -5.27 9.11
N GLU A 66 7.18 -5.45 10.32
CA GLU A 66 7.10 -6.75 10.98
C GLU A 66 5.65 -7.21 11.03
N ARG A 67 4.72 -6.24 10.86
CA ARG A 67 3.27 -6.42 10.86
C ARG A 67 2.64 -5.68 9.67
N PRO A 68 1.63 -6.27 9.03
CA PRO A 68 0.84 -5.56 8.04
C PRO A 68 0.18 -4.32 8.66
N GLU A 69 0.09 -3.24 7.89
CA GLU A 69 -0.58 -2.01 8.32
C GLU A 69 -1.99 -1.95 7.75
N VAL A 70 -2.96 -1.84 8.63
CA VAL A 70 -4.39 -1.71 8.29
C VAL A 70 -4.85 -0.28 8.59
N MET A 71 -5.24 0.44 7.54
CA MET A 71 -5.85 1.76 7.69
C MET A 71 -7.36 1.60 7.87
N VAL A 72 -7.90 2.16 8.95
CA VAL A 72 -9.35 2.17 9.23
C VAL A 72 -9.88 3.58 9.09
N VAL A 73 -10.84 3.77 8.19
CA VAL A 73 -11.42 5.06 7.83
C VAL A 73 -12.91 5.08 8.18
N ASP A 74 -13.29 5.88 9.15
CA ASP A 74 -14.66 6.01 9.66
C ASP A 74 -14.77 7.33 10.41
N ASP A 75 -15.85 8.09 10.24
CA ASP A 75 -16.07 9.34 10.97
C ASP A 75 -16.58 9.11 12.41
N GLU A 76 -17.10 7.91 12.70
CA GLU A 76 -17.53 7.53 14.03
C GLU A 76 -16.38 6.97 14.87
N GLN A 77 -15.97 7.70 15.93
CA GLN A 77 -14.89 7.26 16.81
C GLN A 77 -15.16 5.90 17.46
N ASP A 78 -16.41 5.61 17.80
CA ASP A 78 -16.79 4.34 18.41
C ASP A 78 -16.58 3.16 17.45
N ALA A 79 -16.82 3.36 16.15
CA ALA A 79 -16.54 2.37 15.11
C ALA A 79 -15.03 2.13 14.94
N LEU A 80 -14.23 3.20 14.92
CA LEU A 80 -12.77 3.10 14.89
C LEU A 80 -12.22 2.33 16.10
N ASP A 81 -12.70 2.64 17.29
CA ASP A 81 -12.25 2.01 18.54
C ASP A 81 -12.70 0.54 18.63
N LEU A 82 -13.90 0.22 18.11
CA LEU A 82 -14.37 -1.17 18.01
C LEU A 82 -13.48 -1.99 17.09
N ILE A 83 -13.23 -1.50 15.86
CA ILE A 83 -12.40 -2.20 14.87
C ILE A 83 -10.96 -2.35 15.39
N GLU A 84 -10.37 -1.30 15.98
CA GLU A 84 -9.06 -1.37 16.62
C GLU A 84 -9.00 -2.46 17.69
N ARG A 85 -9.99 -2.52 18.57
CA ARG A 85 -10.07 -3.55 19.63
C ARG A 85 -10.14 -4.95 19.04
N VAL A 86 -10.97 -5.14 18.02
CA VAL A 86 -11.11 -6.45 17.34
C VAL A 86 -9.82 -6.87 16.68
N LEU A 87 -9.14 -5.95 15.98
CA LEU A 87 -7.91 -6.25 15.27
C LEU A 87 -6.66 -6.24 16.16
N SER A 88 -6.74 -5.78 17.41
CA SER A 88 -5.59 -5.74 18.33
C SER A 88 -5.06 -7.13 18.72
N GLU A 89 -5.89 -8.17 18.58
CA GLU A 89 -5.48 -9.56 18.78
C GLU A 89 -4.78 -10.17 17.55
N GLU A 90 -4.87 -9.50 16.40
CA GLU A 90 -4.18 -9.87 15.17
C GLU A 90 -2.78 -9.25 15.13
N ASN A 91 -1.88 -9.87 14.37
CA ASN A 91 -0.52 -9.36 14.20
C ASN A 91 -0.48 -8.23 13.16
N VAL A 92 -1.23 -7.14 13.38
CA VAL A 92 -1.32 -5.98 12.47
C VAL A 92 -1.07 -4.66 13.21
N ASP A 93 -0.57 -3.66 12.50
CA ASP A 93 -0.50 -2.27 12.96
C ASP A 93 -1.71 -1.50 12.41
N ILE A 94 -2.37 -0.68 13.25
CA ILE A 94 -3.62 -0.02 12.88
C ILE A 94 -3.41 1.49 12.82
N VAL A 95 -3.87 2.09 11.71
CA VAL A 95 -3.90 3.54 11.52
C VAL A 95 -5.35 3.99 11.39
N LYS A 96 -5.84 4.72 12.39
CA LYS A 96 -7.19 5.29 12.38
C LYS A 96 -7.22 6.64 11.67
N VAL A 97 -8.23 6.84 10.82
CA VAL A 97 -8.47 8.08 10.10
C VAL A 97 -9.95 8.45 10.23
N SER A 98 -10.25 9.47 11.01
CA SER A 98 -11.62 9.97 11.21
C SER A 98 -12.03 11.07 10.23
N ASN A 99 -11.10 11.53 9.38
CA ASN A 99 -11.35 12.58 8.41
C ASN A 99 -11.07 12.06 7.00
N ALA A 100 -12.11 11.91 6.21
CA ALA A 100 -12.03 11.41 4.83
C ALA A 100 -11.13 12.26 3.92
N THR A 101 -10.96 13.57 4.19
CA THR A 101 -10.09 14.44 3.40
C THR A 101 -8.60 14.11 3.56
N GLU A 102 -8.21 13.47 4.66
CA GLU A 102 -6.82 13.08 4.94
C GLU A 102 -6.45 11.70 4.37
N VAL A 103 -7.46 10.89 3.99
CA VAL A 103 -7.25 9.50 3.58
C VAL A 103 -6.27 9.36 2.44
N GLY A 104 -6.47 10.14 1.37
CA GLY A 104 -5.61 10.09 0.18
C GLY A 104 -4.15 10.40 0.48
N LEU A 105 -3.90 11.44 1.30
CA LEU A 105 -2.55 11.83 1.70
C LEU A 105 -1.90 10.78 2.60
N LYS A 106 -2.62 10.32 3.64
CA LYS A 106 -2.10 9.30 4.57
C LYS A 106 -1.86 7.98 3.86
N ALA A 107 -2.79 7.52 3.00
CA ALA A 107 -2.63 6.30 2.25
C ALA A 107 -1.43 6.35 1.28
N ALA A 108 -1.18 7.48 0.62
CA ALA A 108 -0.03 7.66 -0.25
C ALA A 108 1.31 7.72 0.52
N GLN A 109 1.32 8.23 1.75
CA GLN A 109 2.51 8.29 2.60
C GLN A 109 2.84 6.94 3.26
N LEU A 110 1.80 6.24 3.71
CA LEU A 110 1.94 5.01 4.48
C LEU A 110 1.95 3.76 3.60
N ILE A 111 1.24 3.78 2.47
CA ILE A 111 1.01 2.63 1.58
C ILE A 111 0.56 1.42 2.41
N PRO A 112 -0.65 1.46 3.02
CA PRO A 112 -1.12 0.41 3.91
C PRO A 112 -1.32 -0.91 3.15
N ASP A 113 -1.31 -2.02 3.89
CA ASP A 113 -1.55 -3.36 3.33
C ASP A 113 -3.02 -3.66 3.11
N LEU A 114 -3.90 -2.91 3.80
CA LEU A 114 -5.36 -3.00 3.69
C LEU A 114 -5.99 -1.69 4.13
N ILE A 115 -7.07 -1.27 3.45
CA ILE A 115 -7.91 -0.15 3.87
C ILE A 115 -9.32 -0.66 4.18
N LEU A 116 -9.80 -0.43 5.41
CA LEU A 116 -11.19 -0.58 5.81
C LEU A 116 -11.84 0.80 5.70
N LEU A 117 -12.84 0.94 4.85
CA LEU A 117 -13.43 2.25 4.50
C LEU A 117 -14.93 2.26 4.72
N ASP A 118 -15.43 3.19 5.54
CA ASP A 118 -16.86 3.50 5.55
C ASP A 118 -17.23 4.33 4.31
N PHE A 119 -18.35 3.98 3.70
CA PHE A 119 -18.87 4.68 2.53
C PHE A 119 -19.93 5.73 2.90
N LEU A 120 -20.42 5.71 4.16
CA LEU A 120 -21.40 6.68 4.67
C LEU A 120 -20.74 7.66 5.64
N MET A 121 -19.99 8.61 5.14
CA MET A 121 -19.40 9.70 5.92
C MET A 121 -20.02 11.05 5.53
N PRO A 122 -20.29 11.97 6.51
CA PRO A 122 -21.07 13.19 6.26
C PRO A 122 -20.38 14.20 5.33
N GLU A 123 -19.07 14.37 5.44
CA GLU A 123 -18.35 15.45 4.74
C GLU A 123 -17.77 15.03 3.37
N VAL A 124 -17.35 13.78 3.27
CA VAL A 124 -16.75 13.23 2.04
C VAL A 124 -17.32 11.84 1.81
N ASN A 125 -17.91 11.67 0.63
CA ASN A 125 -18.50 10.40 0.24
C ASN A 125 -17.40 9.33 0.04
N GLY A 126 -17.50 8.20 0.74
CA GLY A 126 -16.56 7.08 0.63
C GLY A 126 -16.38 6.55 -0.81
N PHE A 127 -17.39 6.71 -1.68
CA PHE A 127 -17.26 6.41 -3.11
C PHE A 127 -16.19 7.28 -3.79
N GLU A 128 -16.12 8.58 -3.46
CA GLU A 128 -15.11 9.49 -4.00
C GLU A 128 -13.71 9.15 -3.45
N VAL A 129 -13.63 8.81 -2.16
CA VAL A 129 -12.38 8.36 -1.53
C VAL A 129 -11.85 7.10 -2.23
N CYS A 130 -12.70 6.09 -2.43
CA CYS A 130 -12.33 4.85 -3.11
C CYS A 130 -11.83 5.10 -4.53
N LYS A 131 -12.54 5.92 -5.32
CA LYS A 131 -12.11 6.33 -6.67
C LYS A 131 -10.76 7.03 -6.65
N ALA A 132 -10.54 7.96 -5.71
CA ALA A 132 -9.29 8.69 -5.59
C ALA A 132 -8.11 7.75 -5.26
N LEU A 133 -8.32 6.79 -4.35
CA LEU A 133 -7.33 5.75 -4.03
C LEU A 133 -6.99 4.89 -5.26
N ARG A 134 -7.98 4.50 -6.06
CA ARG A 134 -7.78 3.71 -7.29
C ARG A 134 -7.11 4.51 -8.41
N ALA A 135 -7.29 5.82 -8.44
CA ALA A 135 -6.64 6.70 -9.42
C ALA A 135 -5.18 7.03 -9.10
N ASN A 136 -4.73 6.80 -7.87
CA ASN A 136 -3.37 7.09 -7.43
C ASN A 136 -2.45 5.88 -7.62
N GLU A 137 -1.35 6.05 -8.36
CA GLU A 137 -0.37 5.00 -8.68
C GLU A 137 0.22 4.28 -7.44
N GLN A 138 0.28 4.94 -6.29
CA GLN A 138 0.82 4.37 -5.05
C GLN A 138 -0.18 3.50 -4.30
N THR A 139 -1.49 3.76 -4.46
CA THR A 139 -2.55 3.12 -3.67
C THR A 139 -3.53 2.30 -4.51
N LYS A 140 -3.43 2.34 -5.84
CA LYS A 140 -4.38 1.68 -6.75
C LYS A 140 -4.50 0.16 -6.54
N ASP A 141 -3.41 -0.48 -6.09
CA ASP A 141 -3.33 -1.93 -5.88
C ASP A 141 -3.52 -2.33 -4.40
N VAL A 142 -3.70 -1.37 -3.49
CA VAL A 142 -4.00 -1.62 -2.07
C VAL A 142 -5.41 -2.18 -1.95
N PRO A 143 -5.64 -3.33 -1.30
CA PRO A 143 -6.98 -3.86 -1.11
C PRO A 143 -7.83 -2.90 -0.26
N ILE A 144 -9.10 -2.72 -0.68
CA ILE A 144 -10.08 -1.88 0.00
C ILE A 144 -11.29 -2.73 0.36
N MET A 145 -11.61 -2.83 1.64
CA MET A 145 -12.84 -3.43 2.14
C MET A 145 -13.80 -2.34 2.59
N ALA A 146 -15.00 -2.31 2.00
CA ALA A 146 -16.08 -1.47 2.47
C ALA A 146 -16.66 -2.02 3.79
N VAL A 147 -16.72 -1.19 4.83
CA VAL A 147 -17.36 -1.52 6.12
C VAL A 147 -18.41 -0.46 6.41
N THR A 148 -19.67 -0.70 6.03
CA THR A 148 -20.67 0.36 5.94
C THR A 148 -22.10 -0.09 6.27
N CYS A 149 -22.99 0.85 6.59
CA CYS A 149 -24.43 0.61 6.78
C CYS A 149 -25.22 0.51 5.46
N LEU A 150 -24.59 0.71 4.30
CA LEU A 150 -25.23 0.54 3.00
C LEU A 150 -25.52 -0.95 2.75
N THR A 151 -26.79 -1.35 2.63
CA THR A 151 -27.20 -2.75 2.49
C THR A 151 -28.06 -3.03 1.26
N LYS A 152 -28.42 -1.98 0.48
CA LYS A 152 -29.18 -2.15 -0.74
C LYS A 152 -28.28 -2.71 -1.83
N GLU A 153 -28.83 -3.61 -2.64
CA GLU A 153 -28.09 -4.26 -3.74
C GLU A 153 -27.44 -3.24 -4.69
N GLU A 154 -28.16 -2.19 -5.07
CA GLU A 154 -27.67 -1.10 -5.92
C GLU A 154 -26.44 -0.38 -5.30
N ASP A 155 -26.45 -0.16 -3.97
CA ASP A 155 -25.32 0.49 -3.27
C ASP A 155 -24.11 -0.47 -3.21
N ILE A 156 -24.34 -1.76 -2.98
CA ILE A 156 -23.29 -2.78 -2.93
C ILE A 156 -22.65 -2.94 -4.32
N GLU A 157 -23.45 -3.03 -5.38
CA GLU A 157 -22.93 -3.06 -6.76
C GLU A 157 -22.06 -1.83 -7.04
N ARG A 158 -22.51 -0.64 -6.66
CA ARG A 158 -21.77 0.59 -6.85
C ARG A 158 -20.47 0.64 -6.04
N ILE A 159 -20.42 0.05 -4.82
CA ILE A 159 -19.21 -0.09 -4.01
C ILE A 159 -18.15 -0.89 -4.78
N PHE A 160 -18.51 -2.01 -5.38
CA PHE A 160 -17.60 -2.80 -6.22
C PHE A 160 -17.21 -2.09 -7.52
N GLU A 161 -18.16 -1.40 -8.18
CA GLU A 161 -17.89 -0.62 -9.40
C GLU A 161 -16.83 0.47 -9.21
N VAL A 162 -16.79 1.12 -8.02
CA VAL A 162 -15.77 2.14 -7.73
C VAL A 162 -14.43 1.54 -7.29
N GLY A 163 -14.37 0.21 -7.18
CA GLY A 163 -13.12 -0.52 -7.00
C GLY A 163 -12.87 -1.08 -5.60
N ALA A 164 -13.87 -1.23 -4.73
CA ALA A 164 -13.71 -2.02 -3.51
C ALA A 164 -13.49 -3.50 -3.87
N ASP A 165 -12.64 -4.18 -3.09
CA ASP A 165 -12.32 -5.60 -3.28
C ASP A 165 -13.22 -6.50 -2.45
N GLU A 166 -13.78 -5.97 -1.34
CA GLU A 166 -14.61 -6.72 -0.41
C GLU A 166 -15.61 -5.79 0.29
N TYR A 167 -16.65 -6.37 0.86
CA TYR A 167 -17.73 -5.67 1.54
C TYR A 167 -18.14 -6.36 2.84
N LEU A 168 -18.44 -5.56 3.88
CA LEU A 168 -18.95 -5.99 5.17
C LEU A 168 -20.02 -5.01 5.67
N ALA A 169 -21.25 -5.49 5.87
CA ALA A 169 -22.34 -4.67 6.41
C ALA A 169 -22.20 -4.40 7.91
N LYS A 170 -22.42 -3.17 8.35
CA LYS A 170 -22.66 -2.83 9.75
C LYS A 170 -24.15 -3.07 10.12
N PRO A 171 -24.46 -3.68 11.30
CA PRO A 171 -23.55 -4.27 12.27
C PRO A 171 -23.02 -5.64 11.79
N PHE A 172 -21.75 -5.92 12.06
CA PHE A 172 -21.07 -7.14 11.67
C PHE A 172 -20.73 -8.04 12.87
N LYS A 173 -20.46 -9.32 12.60
CA LYS A 173 -19.86 -10.21 13.57
C LYS A 173 -18.35 -10.06 13.56
N VAL A 174 -17.73 -10.20 14.74
CA VAL A 174 -16.26 -10.12 14.88
C VAL A 174 -15.57 -11.14 13.98
N ASP A 175 -16.05 -12.38 13.95
CA ASP A 175 -15.47 -13.46 13.15
C ASP A 175 -15.50 -13.13 11.65
N ASP A 176 -16.59 -12.52 11.14
CA ASP A 176 -16.73 -12.16 9.74
C ASP A 176 -15.71 -11.07 9.34
N LEU A 177 -15.47 -10.09 10.22
CA LEU A 177 -14.44 -9.06 10.01
C LEU A 177 -13.05 -9.68 9.97
N LEU A 178 -12.71 -10.52 10.95
CA LEU A 178 -11.40 -11.15 11.05
C LEU A 178 -11.11 -12.06 9.87
N GLU A 179 -12.07 -12.87 9.44
CA GLU A 179 -11.93 -13.77 8.27
C GLU A 179 -11.59 -12.96 7.01
N LYS A 180 -12.39 -11.92 6.71
CA LYS A 180 -12.19 -11.07 5.53
C LYS A 180 -10.85 -10.31 5.56
N VAL A 181 -10.46 -9.78 6.70
CA VAL A 181 -9.16 -9.09 6.88
C VAL A 181 -8.00 -10.04 6.62
N ARG A 182 -8.02 -11.24 7.21
CA ARG A 182 -6.97 -12.26 7.00
C ARG A 182 -6.88 -12.68 5.53
N GLU A 183 -8.02 -12.87 4.87
CA GLU A 183 -8.07 -13.26 3.45
C GLU A 183 -7.45 -12.17 2.55
N LEU A 184 -7.80 -10.89 2.77
CA LEU A 184 -7.28 -9.79 1.97
C LEU A 184 -5.78 -9.58 2.19
N LEU A 185 -5.29 -9.66 3.44
CA LEU A 185 -3.88 -9.54 3.76
C LEU A 185 -3.05 -10.69 3.16
N SER A 186 -3.57 -11.94 3.20
CA SER A 186 -2.88 -13.09 2.61
C SER A 186 -2.75 -12.99 1.08
N LYS A 187 -3.78 -12.47 0.41
CA LYS A 187 -3.75 -12.19 -1.04
C LYS A 187 -2.71 -11.12 -1.39
N GLN A 188 -2.55 -10.11 -0.55
CA GLN A 188 -1.59 -9.03 -0.74
C GLN A 188 -0.14 -9.51 -0.59
N GLU A 189 0.14 -10.35 0.42
CA GLU A 189 1.47 -10.97 0.58
C GLU A 189 1.89 -11.82 -0.63
N SER A 190 0.93 -12.49 -1.25
CA SER A 190 1.18 -13.33 -2.44
C SER A 190 1.46 -12.53 -3.73
N ARG A 191 1.13 -11.23 -3.75
CA ARG A 191 1.35 -10.31 -4.89
C ARG A 191 2.67 -9.54 -4.81
N ARG A 192 3.31 -9.52 -3.66
CA ARG A 192 4.63 -8.90 -3.39
C ARG A 192 5.78 -9.86 -3.64
#